data_34a29067eeb8a4cb120cf4285ccbd3bc
#
_entry.id   34a29067eeb8a4cb120cf4285ccbd3bc
#
_cell.length_a   1.000
_cell.length_b   1.000
_cell.length_c   1.000
_cell.angle_alpha   90.00
_cell.angle_beta   90.00
_cell.angle_gamma   90.00
#
_symmetry.space_group_name_H-M   'P 1'
#
loop_
_entity.id
_entity.type
_entity.pdbx_description
1 polymer ?
#
loop_
_entity_poly.entity_id
_entity_poly.type
_entity_poly.pdbx_seq_one_letter_code
_entity_poly.pdbx_strand_id
1 'polypeptide(L)'
;MVDLKQLQPTREDANTILAWASIQNPGPWINHCKNVAKAAEAIAHAGGLDTERAYVSGLLHDIGYYAYRGGKGKTCHIYTGYEMMTEKGYPAIARVCLTHSFPHQDIRAYGGADFNCSDEEIAIISKFLSGAVYDDYDKLIQLCDCLGSAEGICLMEKRMLDVTMRHGFGEFTISRWGSFLELKNYFDKICGLNIYSLFYDELVASIFDD
;
A
#
# COMPACT_ATOMS: atom_id res chain seq x y z
N MET A 1 4.77 14.47 25.21
CA MET A 1 5.13 13.67 24.03
C MET A 1 3.99 12.69 23.84
N VAL A 2 3.30 12.71 22.71
CA VAL A 2 2.29 11.70 22.38
C VAL A 2 3.07 10.40 22.18
N ASP A 3 2.67 9.32 22.87
CA ASP A 3 3.28 8.01 22.69
C ASP A 3 2.97 7.53 21.26
N LEU A 4 4.02 7.36 20.45
CA LEU A 4 3.88 6.92 19.07
C LEU A 4 3.17 5.54 18.95
N LYS A 5 3.19 4.74 20.02
CA LYS A 5 2.44 3.48 20.11
C LYS A 5 0.93 3.67 20.14
N GLN A 6 0.43 4.87 20.46
CA GLN A 6 -1.01 5.18 20.45
C GLN A 6 -1.51 5.64 19.06
N LEU A 7 -0.62 5.80 18.07
CA LEU A 7 -0.96 6.31 16.74
C LEU A 7 -1.33 5.22 15.73
N GLN A 8 -1.20 3.96 16.12
CA GLN A 8 -1.47 2.79 15.28
C GLN A 8 -2.05 1.64 16.11
N PRO A 9 -2.78 0.69 15.49
CA PRO A 9 -3.26 -0.51 16.18
C PRO A 9 -2.09 -1.43 16.56
N THR A 10 -2.32 -2.33 17.52
CA THR A 10 -1.46 -3.50 17.71
C THR A 10 -1.62 -4.46 16.51
N ARG A 11 -0.69 -5.37 16.34
CA ARG A 11 -0.78 -6.43 15.30
C ARG A 11 -2.07 -7.24 15.45
N GLU A 12 -2.47 -7.56 16.67
CA GLU A 12 -3.70 -8.31 16.96
C GLU A 12 -4.94 -7.51 16.54
N ASP A 13 -5.01 -6.22 16.90
CA ASP A 13 -6.11 -5.33 16.50
C ASP A 13 -6.16 -5.18 14.97
N ALA A 14 -5.02 -5.00 14.32
CA ALA A 14 -4.93 -4.87 12.87
C ALA A 14 -5.44 -6.14 12.15
N ASN A 15 -5.06 -7.32 12.62
CA ASN A 15 -5.57 -8.59 12.08
C ASN A 15 -7.08 -8.75 12.34
N THR A 16 -7.58 -8.32 13.49
CA THR A 16 -9.02 -8.31 13.81
C THR A 16 -9.79 -7.38 12.88
N ILE A 17 -9.25 -6.18 12.61
CA ILE A 17 -9.84 -5.21 11.66
C ILE A 17 -9.89 -5.81 10.26
N LEU A 18 -8.79 -6.40 9.77
CA LEU A 18 -8.77 -7.04 8.45
C LEU A 18 -9.74 -8.22 8.37
N ALA A 19 -9.81 -9.05 9.42
CA ALA A 19 -10.74 -10.19 9.48
C ALA A 19 -12.19 -9.72 9.39
N TRP A 20 -12.58 -8.69 10.15
CA TRP A 20 -13.90 -8.09 10.03
C TRP A 20 -14.15 -7.54 8.61
N ALA A 21 -13.21 -6.80 8.05
CA ALA A 21 -13.33 -6.21 6.71
C ALA A 21 -13.47 -7.28 5.61
N SER A 22 -12.79 -8.41 5.76
CA SER A 22 -12.87 -9.55 4.84
C SER A 22 -14.26 -10.19 4.77
N ILE A 23 -15.02 -10.15 5.86
CA ILE A 23 -16.42 -10.60 5.91
C ILE A 23 -17.33 -9.61 5.18
N GLN A 24 -17.04 -8.30 5.28
CA GLN A 24 -17.83 -7.26 4.62
C GLN A 24 -17.71 -7.30 3.10
N ASN A 25 -16.50 -7.55 2.60
CA ASN A 25 -16.19 -7.61 1.16
C ASN A 25 -15.08 -8.63 0.89
N PRO A 26 -15.41 -9.92 0.74
CA PRO A 26 -14.43 -10.95 0.38
C PRO A 26 -13.81 -10.68 -0.99
N GLY A 27 -12.49 -10.84 -1.10
CA GLY A 27 -11.82 -10.63 -2.39
C GLY A 27 -10.29 -10.82 -2.32
N PRO A 28 -9.62 -10.80 -3.46
CA PRO A 28 -8.17 -11.02 -3.55
C PRO A 28 -7.36 -9.91 -2.84
N TRP A 29 -7.94 -8.74 -2.63
CA TRP A 29 -7.31 -7.63 -1.90
C TRP A 29 -6.87 -8.00 -0.48
N ILE A 30 -7.55 -8.98 0.15
CA ILE A 30 -7.23 -9.45 1.51
C ILE A 30 -5.85 -10.12 1.54
N ASN A 31 -5.59 -11.02 0.58
CA ASN A 31 -4.29 -11.67 0.47
C ASN A 31 -3.22 -10.69 0.00
N HIS A 32 -3.55 -9.75 -0.90
CA HIS A 32 -2.67 -8.65 -1.26
C HIS A 32 -2.20 -7.90 0.00
N CYS A 33 -3.10 -7.43 0.87
CA CYS A 33 -2.75 -6.75 2.11
C CYS A 33 -1.81 -7.58 3.01
N LYS A 34 -2.04 -8.90 3.13
CA LYS A 34 -1.18 -9.79 3.91
C LYS A 34 0.23 -9.88 3.30
N ASN A 35 0.34 -9.98 1.97
CA ASN A 35 1.61 -10.05 1.28
C ASN A 35 2.37 -8.71 1.34
N VAL A 36 1.66 -7.59 1.26
CA VAL A 36 2.23 -6.24 1.49
C VAL A 36 2.75 -6.11 2.92
N ALA A 37 2.00 -6.57 3.92
CA ALA A 37 2.43 -6.57 5.31
C ALA A 37 3.70 -7.41 5.53
N LYS A 38 3.76 -8.62 4.95
CA LYS A 38 4.94 -9.49 5.00
C LYS A 38 6.16 -8.83 4.37
N ALA A 39 5.99 -8.22 3.20
CA ALA A 39 7.08 -7.52 2.51
C ALA A 39 7.57 -6.32 3.32
N ALA A 40 6.64 -5.51 3.86
CA ALA A 40 6.97 -4.34 4.66
C ALA A 40 7.71 -4.72 5.95
N GLU A 41 7.28 -5.75 6.65
CA GLU A 41 7.94 -6.27 7.85
C GLU A 41 9.38 -6.72 7.56
N ALA A 42 9.58 -7.49 6.49
CA ALA A 42 10.90 -8.01 6.13
C ALA A 42 11.89 -6.90 5.75
N ILE A 43 11.44 -5.92 4.94
CA ILE A 43 12.26 -4.78 4.53
C ILE A 43 12.54 -3.87 5.75
N ALA A 44 11.53 -3.62 6.61
CA ALA A 44 11.71 -2.85 7.84
C ALA A 44 12.73 -3.51 8.78
N HIS A 45 12.66 -4.83 8.95
CA HIS A 45 13.62 -5.58 9.76
C HIS A 45 15.06 -5.41 9.22
N ALA A 46 15.25 -5.62 7.92
CA ALA A 46 16.56 -5.49 7.28
C ALA A 46 17.09 -4.04 7.33
N GLY A 47 16.20 -3.05 7.23
CA GLY A 47 16.54 -1.62 7.25
C GLY A 47 16.59 -0.98 8.63
N GLY A 48 16.35 -1.74 9.72
CA GLY A 48 16.37 -1.21 11.10
C GLY A 48 15.19 -0.27 11.42
N LEU A 49 14.07 -0.39 10.71
CA LEU A 49 12.82 0.33 10.98
C LEU A 49 11.94 -0.45 11.99
N ASP A 50 10.88 0.20 12.50
CA ASP A 50 9.89 -0.47 13.36
C ASP A 50 9.06 -1.47 12.53
N THR A 51 9.29 -2.76 12.78
CA THR A 51 8.64 -3.87 12.07
C THR A 51 7.15 -3.96 12.36
N GLU A 52 6.72 -3.65 13.59
CA GLU A 52 5.29 -3.66 13.93
C GLU A 52 4.54 -2.55 13.19
N ARG A 53 5.12 -1.33 13.15
CA ARG A 53 4.55 -0.24 12.37
C ARG A 53 4.50 -0.58 10.89
N ALA A 54 5.55 -1.16 10.33
CA ALA A 54 5.60 -1.57 8.94
C ALA A 54 4.53 -2.62 8.61
N TYR A 55 4.44 -3.67 9.45
CA TYR A 55 3.44 -4.73 9.28
C TYR A 55 2.01 -4.20 9.31
N VAL A 56 1.62 -3.44 10.36
CA VAL A 56 0.24 -2.95 10.49
C VAL A 56 -0.11 -1.94 9.40
N SER A 57 0.86 -1.14 8.95
CA SER A 57 0.69 -0.22 7.82
C SER A 57 0.42 -0.97 6.52
N GLY A 58 1.21 -2.00 6.21
CA GLY A 58 1.01 -2.84 5.05
C GLY A 58 -0.31 -3.63 5.11
N LEU A 59 -0.68 -4.12 6.29
CA LEU A 59 -1.91 -4.91 6.46
C LEU A 59 -3.18 -4.09 6.23
N LEU A 60 -3.15 -2.80 6.54
CA LEU A 60 -4.34 -1.94 6.54
C LEU A 60 -4.32 -0.83 5.48
N HIS A 61 -3.30 -0.76 4.60
CA HIS A 61 -3.21 0.31 3.58
C HIS A 61 -4.43 0.38 2.67
N ASP A 62 -4.98 -0.77 2.34
CA ASP A 62 -6.13 -0.96 1.44
C ASP A 62 -7.43 -1.29 2.19
N ILE A 63 -7.50 -1.03 3.50
CA ILE A 63 -8.65 -1.41 4.33
C ILE A 63 -9.97 -0.85 3.82
N GLY A 64 -9.96 0.27 3.14
CA GLY A 64 -11.18 0.89 2.58
C GLY A 64 -11.92 0.04 1.56
N TYR A 65 -11.29 -1.01 1.02
CA TYR A 65 -12.00 -1.99 0.18
C TYR A 65 -13.11 -2.75 0.90
N TYR A 66 -13.16 -2.72 2.24
CA TYR A 66 -14.28 -3.32 2.99
C TYR A 66 -15.65 -2.80 2.55
N ALA A 67 -15.73 -1.54 2.18
CA ALA A 67 -16.94 -0.86 1.74
C ALA A 67 -17.18 -0.90 0.23
N TYR A 68 -16.23 -1.43 -0.55
CA TYR A 68 -16.35 -1.49 -2.00
C TYR A 68 -17.54 -2.36 -2.41
N ARG A 69 -18.46 -1.77 -3.15
CA ARG A 69 -19.60 -2.47 -3.77
C ARG A 69 -19.46 -2.34 -5.27
N GLY A 70 -19.11 -3.44 -5.94
CA GLY A 70 -18.94 -3.48 -7.39
C GLY A 70 -20.13 -2.83 -8.12
N GLY A 71 -19.86 -1.96 -9.08
CA GLY A 71 -20.88 -1.31 -9.89
C GLY A 71 -21.38 0.04 -9.35
N LYS A 72 -22.67 0.24 -9.22
CA LYS A 72 -23.29 1.51 -8.78
C LYS A 72 -23.10 1.68 -7.26
N GLY A 73 -22.34 2.69 -6.86
CA GLY A 73 -22.02 2.98 -5.47
C GLY A 73 -20.52 2.79 -5.23
N LYS A 74 -19.72 3.25 -6.14
CA LYS A 74 -18.26 3.23 -6.09
C LYS A 74 -17.76 3.97 -4.87
N THR A 75 -16.99 3.29 -4.03
CA THR A 75 -16.38 3.86 -2.84
C THR A 75 -14.90 4.04 -3.12
N CYS A 76 -14.38 5.23 -2.87
CA CYS A 76 -12.95 5.51 -2.92
C CYS A 76 -12.24 4.77 -1.77
N HIS A 77 -11.60 3.62 -2.02
CA HIS A 77 -10.96 2.84 -0.96
C HIS A 77 -9.92 3.66 -0.18
N ILE A 78 -9.23 4.56 -0.85
CA ILE A 78 -8.24 5.48 -0.27
C ILE A 78 -8.88 6.36 0.81
N TYR A 79 -9.96 7.06 0.45
CA TYR A 79 -10.65 7.97 1.36
C TYR A 79 -11.43 7.21 2.44
N THR A 80 -12.10 6.13 2.07
CA THR A 80 -12.84 5.28 3.03
C THR A 80 -11.92 4.65 4.07
N GLY A 81 -10.72 4.21 3.66
CA GLY A 81 -9.69 3.74 4.58
C GLY A 81 -9.21 4.83 5.53
N TYR A 82 -8.96 6.02 4.99
CA TYR A 82 -8.59 7.21 5.77
C TYR A 82 -9.64 7.57 6.82
N GLU A 83 -10.93 7.65 6.45
CA GLU A 83 -12.01 7.95 7.38
C GLU A 83 -12.09 6.89 8.49
N MET A 84 -12.15 5.62 8.12
CA MET A 84 -12.25 4.52 9.08
C MET A 84 -11.09 4.53 10.08
N MET A 85 -9.85 4.73 9.62
CA MET A 85 -8.69 4.72 10.50
C MET A 85 -8.61 5.99 11.36
N THR A 86 -9.09 7.13 10.85
CA THR A 86 -9.22 8.37 11.63
C THR A 86 -10.24 8.22 12.75
N GLU A 87 -11.43 7.67 12.47
CA GLU A 87 -12.48 7.40 13.47
C GLU A 87 -12.03 6.42 14.54
N LYS A 88 -11.21 5.43 14.18
CA LYS A 88 -10.63 4.48 15.13
C LYS A 88 -9.47 5.06 15.95
N GLY A 89 -9.01 6.28 15.65
CA GLY A 89 -7.90 6.92 16.37
C GLY A 89 -6.52 6.42 15.96
N TYR A 90 -6.38 5.92 14.72
CA TYR A 90 -5.11 5.43 14.16
C TYR A 90 -4.57 6.34 13.04
N PRO A 91 -4.12 7.57 13.35
CA PRO A 91 -3.73 8.57 12.35
C PRO A 91 -2.54 8.14 11.49
N ALA A 92 -1.64 7.29 12.01
CA ALA A 92 -0.52 6.78 11.21
C ALA A 92 -1.00 5.88 10.07
N ILE A 93 -2.03 5.05 10.31
CA ILE A 93 -2.61 4.19 9.27
C ILE A 93 -3.52 5.00 8.34
N ALA A 94 -4.30 5.94 8.88
CA ALA A 94 -5.10 6.85 8.08
C ALA A 94 -4.22 7.59 7.04
N ARG A 95 -3.03 8.06 7.46
CA ARG A 95 -2.03 8.64 6.56
C ARG A 95 -1.62 7.69 5.44
N VAL A 96 -1.27 6.44 5.79
CA VAL A 96 -0.86 5.43 4.80
C VAL A 96 -1.97 5.15 3.80
N CYS A 97 -3.23 5.09 4.23
CA CYS A 97 -4.37 4.97 3.31
C CYS A 97 -4.39 6.09 2.25
N LEU A 98 -4.02 7.34 2.62
CA LEU A 98 -3.97 8.46 1.68
C LEU A 98 -2.74 8.45 0.77
N THR A 99 -1.63 7.86 1.19
CA THR A 99 -0.33 8.05 0.52
C THR A 99 0.13 6.86 -0.33
N HIS A 100 -0.33 5.64 -0.02
CA HIS A 100 0.21 4.42 -0.61
C HIS A 100 0.18 4.37 -2.14
N SER A 101 -0.85 4.92 -2.77
CA SER A 101 -1.06 4.90 -4.23
C SER A 101 -0.38 6.06 -4.99
N PHE A 102 0.26 7.01 -4.28
CA PHE A 102 0.72 8.27 -4.89
C PHE A 102 2.21 8.54 -4.68
N PRO A 103 3.13 7.76 -5.29
CA PRO A 103 4.56 8.02 -5.17
C PRO A 103 4.99 9.41 -5.69
N HIS A 104 4.21 10.02 -6.59
CA HIS A 104 4.43 11.38 -7.11
C HIS A 104 3.80 12.50 -6.28
N GLN A 105 3.04 12.20 -5.22
CA GLN A 105 2.21 13.18 -4.51
C GLN A 105 1.20 13.94 -5.41
N ASP A 106 0.86 13.36 -6.55
CA ASP A 106 -0.08 13.89 -7.52
C ASP A 106 -1.23 12.92 -7.74
N ILE A 107 -2.43 13.36 -7.43
CA ILE A 107 -3.65 12.55 -7.55
C ILE A 107 -3.91 12.07 -8.99
N ARG A 108 -3.44 12.84 -10.00
CA ARG A 108 -3.57 12.49 -11.42
C ARG A 108 -2.72 11.26 -11.80
N ALA A 109 -1.69 10.96 -11.00
CA ALA A 109 -0.81 9.82 -11.21
C ALA A 109 -1.35 8.51 -10.60
N TYR A 110 -2.63 8.46 -10.20
CA TYR A 110 -3.27 7.22 -9.74
C TYR A 110 -3.18 6.12 -10.79
N GLY A 111 -2.78 4.93 -10.37
CA GLY A 111 -2.49 3.84 -11.30
C GLY A 111 -3.61 2.84 -11.55
N GLY A 112 -4.71 2.96 -10.85
CA GLY A 112 -5.88 2.11 -11.04
C GLY A 112 -6.78 2.57 -12.18
N ALA A 113 -7.63 1.68 -12.71
CA ALA A 113 -8.58 2.02 -13.76
C ALA A 113 -9.67 2.98 -13.30
N ASP A 114 -10.09 2.83 -12.06
CA ASP A 114 -11.24 3.54 -11.52
C ASP A 114 -10.84 4.32 -10.26
N PHE A 115 -10.53 5.60 -10.43
CA PHE A 115 -10.42 6.51 -9.30
C PHE A 115 -11.84 6.92 -8.88
N ASN A 116 -12.45 6.08 -8.07
CA ASN A 116 -13.86 6.18 -7.68
C ASN A 116 -14.11 7.15 -6.52
N CYS A 117 -13.37 8.26 -6.49
CA CYS A 117 -13.56 9.31 -5.50
C CYS A 117 -14.51 10.39 -6.02
N SER A 118 -15.30 10.98 -5.12
CA SER A 118 -16.06 12.20 -5.38
C SER A 118 -15.13 13.41 -5.51
N ASP A 119 -15.62 14.51 -6.05
CA ASP A 119 -14.85 15.76 -6.18
C ASP A 119 -14.39 16.27 -4.79
N GLU A 120 -15.19 16.06 -3.74
CA GLU A 120 -14.86 16.45 -2.37
C GLU A 120 -13.72 15.58 -1.81
N GLU A 121 -13.78 14.26 -1.99
CA GLU A 121 -12.73 13.33 -1.59
C GLU A 121 -11.43 13.62 -2.36
N ILE A 122 -11.51 13.88 -3.66
CA ILE A 122 -10.39 14.31 -4.51
C ILE A 122 -9.74 15.58 -3.95
N ALA A 123 -10.53 16.58 -3.56
CA ALA A 123 -10.01 17.83 -3.01
C ALA A 123 -9.28 17.60 -1.68
N ILE A 124 -9.81 16.74 -0.80
CA ILE A 124 -9.20 16.39 0.48
C ILE A 124 -7.87 15.66 0.26
N ILE A 125 -7.87 14.63 -0.59
CA ILE A 125 -6.66 13.85 -0.89
C ILE A 125 -5.59 14.74 -1.53
N SER A 126 -5.96 15.55 -2.54
CA SER A 126 -5.04 16.46 -3.22
C SER A 126 -4.40 17.47 -2.27
N LYS A 127 -5.22 18.06 -1.38
CA LYS A 127 -4.73 18.99 -0.35
C LYS A 127 -3.76 18.31 0.60
N PHE A 128 -4.05 17.08 1.01
CA PHE A 128 -3.15 16.31 1.86
C PHE A 128 -1.83 16.02 1.16
N LEU A 129 -1.88 15.46 -0.05
CA LEU A 129 -0.69 15.10 -0.83
C LEU A 129 0.22 16.29 -1.11
N SER A 130 -0.34 17.45 -1.47
CA SER A 130 0.45 18.66 -1.77
C SER A 130 1.22 19.22 -0.58
N GLY A 131 0.78 18.94 0.65
CA GLY A 131 1.45 19.36 1.88
C GLY A 131 2.26 18.27 2.59
N ALA A 132 2.17 17.02 2.12
CA ALA A 132 2.79 15.89 2.79
C ALA A 132 4.30 15.84 2.55
N VAL A 133 5.07 15.64 3.62
CA VAL A 133 6.46 15.18 3.53
C VAL A 133 6.46 13.69 3.83
N TYR A 134 6.78 12.86 2.83
CA TYR A 134 6.76 11.41 2.98
C TYR A 134 7.87 10.93 3.91
N ASP A 135 7.46 10.19 4.96
CA ASP A 135 8.39 9.45 5.82
C ASP A 135 8.78 8.09 5.20
N ASP A 136 9.60 7.33 5.92
CA ASP A 136 10.05 6.03 5.43
C ASP A 136 8.91 5.01 5.33
N TYR A 137 7.84 5.15 6.13
CA TYR A 137 6.71 4.23 6.08
C TYR A 137 5.76 4.54 4.91
N ASP A 138 5.57 5.81 4.55
CA ASP A 138 4.86 6.16 3.31
C ASP A 138 5.54 5.51 2.11
N LYS A 139 6.87 5.68 2.00
CA LYS A 139 7.69 5.13 0.92
C LYS A 139 7.72 3.59 0.93
N LEU A 140 7.85 3.00 2.13
CA LEU A 140 7.90 1.56 2.30
C LEU A 140 6.61 0.91 1.82
N ILE A 141 5.45 1.46 2.21
CA ILE A 141 4.18 0.87 1.81
C ILE A 141 3.91 1.07 0.32
N GLN A 142 4.28 2.21 -0.28
CA GLN A 142 4.23 2.41 -1.73
C GLN A 142 5.05 1.36 -2.48
N LEU A 143 6.26 1.05 -2.01
CA LEU A 143 7.09 0.00 -2.59
C LEU A 143 6.48 -1.39 -2.40
N CYS A 144 6.05 -1.72 -1.18
CA CYS A 144 5.52 -3.03 -0.85
C CYS A 144 4.18 -3.32 -1.53
N ASP A 145 3.34 -2.32 -1.76
CA ASP A 145 2.13 -2.42 -2.59
C ASP A 145 2.47 -2.89 -4.02
N CYS A 146 3.60 -2.43 -4.56
CA CYS A 146 4.10 -2.87 -5.87
C CYS A 146 4.79 -4.25 -5.84
N LEU A 147 5.19 -4.76 -4.67
CA LEU A 147 5.77 -6.10 -4.49
C LEU A 147 4.71 -7.16 -4.18
N GLY A 148 3.63 -6.77 -3.49
CA GLY A 148 2.57 -7.68 -3.08
C GLY A 148 1.57 -7.94 -4.19
N SER A 149 1.25 -9.20 -4.46
CA SER A 149 0.08 -9.61 -5.25
C SER A 149 -0.88 -10.41 -4.37
N ALA A 150 -2.03 -10.81 -4.90
CA ALA A 150 -2.95 -11.70 -4.18
C ALA A 150 -2.37 -13.13 -4.04
N GLU A 151 -1.52 -13.52 -4.98
CA GLU A 151 -0.90 -14.83 -5.06
C GLU A 151 0.38 -14.93 -4.21
N GLY A 152 1.06 -13.80 -3.94
CA GLY A 152 2.31 -13.78 -3.18
C GLY A 152 3.14 -12.52 -3.42
N ILE A 153 4.40 -12.57 -2.98
CA ILE A 153 5.37 -11.53 -3.28
C ILE A 153 5.95 -11.81 -4.67
N CYS A 154 6.01 -10.79 -5.52
CA CYS A 154 6.49 -10.90 -6.89
C CYS A 154 7.51 -9.81 -7.24
N LEU A 155 8.19 -9.97 -8.38
CA LEU A 155 9.02 -8.90 -8.92
C LEU A 155 8.17 -7.67 -9.19
N MET A 156 8.65 -6.52 -8.77
CA MET A 156 7.98 -5.22 -8.99
C MET A 156 7.74 -4.97 -10.48
N GLU A 157 8.68 -5.35 -11.34
CA GLU A 157 8.59 -5.25 -12.80
C GLU A 157 7.42 -6.08 -13.37
N LYS A 158 7.24 -7.31 -12.85
CA LYS A 158 6.09 -8.16 -13.21
C LYS A 158 4.78 -7.48 -12.81
N ARG A 159 4.71 -6.94 -11.60
CA ARG A 159 3.51 -6.24 -11.08
C ARG A 159 3.20 -4.96 -11.87
N MET A 160 4.21 -4.14 -12.18
CA MET A 160 4.04 -2.93 -12.98
C MET A 160 3.49 -3.25 -14.37
N LEU A 161 4.01 -4.31 -15.01
CA LEU A 161 3.50 -4.77 -16.31
C LEU A 161 2.06 -5.28 -16.20
N ASP A 162 1.75 -6.12 -15.22
CA ASP A 162 0.41 -6.67 -14.98
C ASP A 162 -0.64 -5.56 -14.76
N VAL A 163 -0.33 -4.57 -13.91
CA VAL A 163 -1.19 -3.41 -13.68
C VAL A 163 -1.41 -2.63 -14.98
N THR A 164 -0.36 -2.43 -15.77
CA THR A 164 -0.47 -1.71 -17.05
C THR A 164 -1.28 -2.49 -18.08
N MET A 165 -1.15 -3.81 -18.13
CA MET A 165 -1.95 -4.65 -19.02
C MET A 165 -3.45 -4.63 -18.66
N ARG A 166 -3.79 -4.51 -17.38
CA ARG A 166 -5.19 -4.44 -16.91
C ARG A 166 -5.82 -3.05 -17.08
N HIS A 167 -5.04 -1.98 -16.90
CA HIS A 167 -5.56 -0.62 -16.78
C HIS A 167 -5.16 0.30 -17.93
N GLY A 168 -4.27 -0.16 -18.82
CA GLY A 168 -3.76 0.61 -19.94
C GLY A 168 -2.55 1.46 -19.60
N PHE A 169 -1.98 2.04 -20.65
CA PHE A 169 -0.81 2.91 -20.60
C PHE A 169 -1.27 4.37 -20.60
N GLY A 170 -0.99 5.11 -19.54
CA GLY A 170 -1.38 6.52 -19.38
C GLY A 170 -0.18 7.46 -19.30
N GLU A 171 -0.47 8.76 -19.23
CA GLU A 171 0.53 9.85 -19.15
C GLU A 171 1.59 9.63 -18.06
N PHE A 172 1.17 9.14 -16.90
CA PHE A 172 2.06 8.96 -15.74
C PHE A 172 2.68 7.57 -15.62
N THR A 173 2.42 6.64 -16.53
CA THR A 173 2.86 5.24 -16.39
C THR A 173 4.38 5.15 -16.25
N ILE A 174 5.14 5.76 -17.16
CA ILE A 174 6.62 5.69 -17.14
C ILE A 174 7.21 6.40 -15.92
N SER A 175 6.72 7.60 -15.61
CA SER A 175 7.24 8.35 -14.45
C SER A 175 6.94 7.61 -13.13
N ARG A 176 5.77 6.98 -13.02
CA ARG A 176 5.41 6.15 -11.85
C ARG A 176 6.30 4.91 -11.73
N TRP A 177 6.62 4.24 -12.84
CA TRP A 177 7.59 3.14 -12.84
C TRP A 177 8.98 3.63 -12.36
N GLY A 178 9.41 4.81 -12.83
CA GLY A 178 10.63 5.45 -12.34
C GLY A 178 10.62 5.64 -10.82
N SER A 179 9.52 6.14 -10.26
CA SER A 179 9.41 6.32 -8.81
C SER A 179 9.48 5.00 -8.03
N PHE A 180 8.88 3.93 -8.51
CA PHE A 180 9.01 2.62 -7.84
C PHE A 180 10.45 2.10 -7.89
N LEU A 181 11.17 2.28 -9.01
CA LEU A 181 12.59 1.94 -9.10
C LEU A 181 13.45 2.79 -8.15
N GLU A 182 13.13 4.07 -7.99
CA GLU A 182 13.79 4.94 -7.03
C GLU A 182 13.52 4.51 -5.58
N LEU A 183 12.28 4.14 -5.25
CA LEU A 183 11.91 3.59 -3.94
C LEU A 183 12.66 2.28 -3.65
N LYS A 184 12.76 1.38 -4.64
CA LYS A 184 13.55 0.16 -4.50
C LYS A 184 15.02 0.48 -4.20
N ASN A 185 15.64 1.37 -4.99
CA ASN A 185 17.01 1.77 -4.78
C ASN A 185 17.24 2.44 -3.41
N TYR A 186 16.24 3.18 -2.92
CA TYR A 186 16.26 3.79 -1.61
C TYR A 186 16.32 2.72 -0.50
N PHE A 187 15.45 1.71 -0.56
CA PHE A 187 15.44 0.63 0.44
C PHE A 187 16.59 -0.36 0.27
N ASP A 188 17.10 -0.61 -0.94
CA ASP A 188 18.34 -1.36 -1.16
C ASP A 188 19.52 -0.73 -0.39
N LYS A 189 19.61 0.62 -0.39
CA LYS A 189 20.64 1.35 0.35
C LYS A 189 20.44 1.30 1.86
N ILE A 190 19.21 1.48 2.34
CA ILE A 190 18.88 1.41 3.77
C ILE A 190 19.18 0.01 4.33
N CYS A 191 18.79 -1.03 3.60
CA CYS A 191 18.99 -2.42 4.00
C CYS A 191 20.44 -2.90 3.79
N GLY A 192 21.24 -2.20 2.98
CA GLY A 192 22.59 -2.63 2.62
C GLY A 192 22.64 -3.89 1.73
N LEU A 193 21.53 -4.23 1.08
CA LEU A 193 21.37 -5.41 0.21
C LEU A 193 20.33 -5.13 -0.87
N ASN A 194 20.26 -6.00 -1.89
CA ASN A 194 19.13 -5.97 -2.82
C ASN A 194 17.91 -6.58 -2.12
N ILE A 195 16.84 -5.79 -1.93
CA ILE A 195 15.63 -6.22 -1.18
C ILE A 195 14.98 -7.47 -1.79
N TYR A 196 15.16 -7.75 -3.07
CA TYR A 196 14.68 -9.01 -3.67
C TYR A 196 15.30 -10.25 -3.03
N SER A 197 16.52 -10.15 -2.48
CA SER A 197 17.14 -11.28 -1.77
C SER A 197 16.40 -11.69 -0.49
N LEU A 198 15.59 -10.79 0.07
CA LEU A 198 14.74 -11.09 1.23
C LEU A 198 13.58 -12.06 0.90
N PHE A 199 13.25 -12.18 -0.39
CA PHE A 199 12.09 -12.91 -0.91
C PHE A 199 12.49 -13.93 -1.97
N TYR A 200 13.73 -14.44 -1.90
CA TYR A 200 14.30 -15.27 -2.96
C TYR A 200 13.41 -16.47 -3.32
N ASP A 201 12.95 -17.22 -2.33
CA ASP A 201 12.15 -18.43 -2.55
C ASP A 201 10.78 -18.10 -3.15
N GLU A 202 10.12 -17.04 -2.66
CA GLU A 202 8.83 -16.59 -3.19
C GLU A 202 8.96 -16.06 -4.63
N LEU A 203 10.04 -15.32 -4.92
CA LEU A 203 10.28 -14.79 -6.25
C LEU A 203 10.59 -15.90 -7.26
N VAL A 204 11.38 -16.90 -6.85
CA VAL A 204 11.65 -18.07 -7.69
C VAL A 204 10.35 -18.84 -7.96
N ALA A 205 9.54 -19.11 -6.93
CA ALA A 205 8.24 -19.74 -7.10
C ALA A 205 7.34 -18.93 -8.06
N SER A 206 7.27 -17.59 -7.92
CA SER A 206 6.45 -16.74 -8.79
C SER A 206 6.84 -16.72 -10.27
N ILE A 207 8.02 -17.26 -10.63
CA ILE A 207 8.49 -17.37 -12.02
C ILE A 207 8.07 -18.70 -12.65
N PHE A 208 7.96 -19.76 -11.85
CA PHE A 208 7.77 -21.12 -12.33
C PHE A 208 6.37 -21.70 -12.03
N ASP A 209 5.63 -21.09 -11.10
CA ASP A 209 4.26 -21.49 -10.81
C ASP A 209 3.30 -20.74 -11.77
N ASP A 210 2.62 -21.53 -12.64
CA ASP A 210 1.56 -21.06 -13.56
C ASP A 210 0.23 -20.82 -12.82
#